data_d3e2b0542aacef621be83e3fd7698277
#
_entry.id   d3e2b0542aacef621be83e3fd7698277
#
_cell.length_a   1.000
_cell.length_b   1.000
_cell.length_c   1.000
_cell.angle_alpha   90.00
_cell.angle_beta   90.00
_cell.angle_gamma   90.00
#
_symmetry.space_group_name_H-M   'P 1'
#
loop_
_entity.id
_entity.type
_entity.pdbx_description
1 polymer ?
#
loop_
_entity_poly.entity_id
_entity_poly.type
_entity_poly.pdbx_seq_one_letter_code
_entity_poly.pdbx_strand_id
1 'polypeptide(L)'
;VSSPNHRHPRLDLNPAFTNPLRFSLMAALSGAESLTFKYARDFLDTTDSTLSKHISALEELGYVQVSKGFAGKFPQTSIKLSGAGKRAWGDHLDVLRAIAQSGPAPSGPAPS
;
A
#
# COMPACT_ATOMS: atom_id res chain seq x y z
N VAL A 1 -9.28 -22.09 -24.57
CA VAL A 1 -8.28 -22.72 -23.75
C VAL A 1 -7.27 -21.69 -23.28
N SER A 2 -7.02 -21.70 -22.01
CA SER A 2 -6.01 -20.81 -21.45
C SER A 2 -4.62 -21.21 -21.89
N SER A 3 -3.79 -20.24 -22.21
CA SER A 3 -2.39 -20.46 -22.37
C SER A 3 -1.79 -21.00 -21.06
N PRO A 4 -0.77 -21.87 -21.11
CA PRO A 4 -0.09 -22.31 -19.90
C PRO A 4 0.44 -21.13 -19.06
N ASN A 5 0.70 -19.98 -19.68
CA ASN A 5 1.19 -18.80 -19.01
C ASN A 5 0.08 -17.84 -18.59
N HIS A 6 -1.17 -18.20 -18.92
CA HIS A 6 -2.29 -17.33 -18.56
C HIS A 6 -2.54 -17.40 -17.07
N ARG A 7 -2.62 -16.24 -16.42
CA ARG A 7 -3.04 -16.16 -15.03
C ARG A 7 -3.80 -14.87 -14.82
N HIS A 8 -4.76 -14.93 -13.92
CA HIS A 8 -5.54 -13.76 -13.61
C HIS A 8 -4.67 -12.75 -12.83
N PRO A 9 -4.75 -11.47 -13.15
CA PRO A 9 -3.90 -10.48 -12.47
C PRO A 9 -4.08 -10.43 -10.96
N ARG A 10 -5.24 -10.84 -10.42
CA ARG A 10 -5.43 -10.87 -8.96
C ARG A 10 -4.37 -11.68 -8.23
N LEU A 11 -3.75 -12.64 -8.91
CA LEU A 11 -2.73 -13.51 -8.32
C LEU A 11 -1.42 -12.75 -8.07
N ASP A 12 -1.26 -11.59 -8.66
CA ASP A 12 -0.08 -10.74 -8.47
C ASP A 12 -0.30 -9.64 -7.44
N LEU A 13 -1.48 -9.60 -6.80
CA LEU A 13 -1.72 -8.65 -5.72
C LEU A 13 -0.71 -8.90 -4.59
N ASN A 14 -0.21 -7.82 -4.02
CA ASN A 14 0.70 -7.91 -2.90
C ASN A 14 -0.11 -8.12 -1.62
N PRO A 15 0.06 -9.27 -0.94
CA PRO A 15 -0.72 -9.54 0.28
C PRO A 15 -0.53 -8.49 1.37
N ALA A 16 0.63 -7.83 1.40
CA ALA A 16 0.89 -6.78 2.39
C ALA A 16 -0.05 -5.59 2.23
N PHE A 17 -0.63 -5.39 1.05
CA PHE A 17 -1.46 -4.22 0.75
C PHE A 17 -2.94 -4.56 0.57
N THR A 18 -3.34 -5.77 0.93
CA THR A 18 -4.75 -6.17 0.79
C THR A 18 -5.59 -5.85 2.02
N ASN A 19 -4.96 -5.45 3.11
CA ASN A 19 -5.67 -4.93 4.28
C ASN A 19 -6.01 -3.46 4.04
N PRO A 20 -7.26 -3.03 4.26
CA PRO A 20 -7.66 -1.65 3.99
C PRO A 20 -6.83 -0.60 4.71
N LEU A 21 -6.45 -0.85 5.95
CA LEU A 21 -5.63 0.13 6.69
C LEU A 21 -4.23 0.22 6.12
N ARG A 22 -3.61 -0.92 5.81
CA ARG A 22 -2.27 -0.92 5.19
C ARG A 22 -2.29 -0.28 3.82
N PHE A 23 -3.31 -0.58 3.03
CA PHE A 23 -3.49 0.03 1.72
C PHE A 23 -3.58 1.56 1.85
N SER A 24 -4.41 2.03 2.79
CA SER A 24 -4.59 3.46 3.02
C SER A 24 -3.33 4.13 3.54
N LEU A 25 -2.57 3.44 4.39
CA LEU A 25 -1.31 3.95 4.89
C LEU A 25 -0.28 4.09 3.76
N MET A 26 -0.16 3.07 2.91
CA MET A 26 0.75 3.14 1.77
C MET A 26 0.37 4.27 0.82
N ALA A 27 -0.93 4.45 0.58
CA ALA A 27 -1.42 5.54 -0.26
C ALA A 27 -1.05 6.90 0.33
N ALA A 28 -1.23 7.08 1.63
CA ALA A 28 -0.88 8.32 2.30
C ALA A 28 0.63 8.59 2.23
N LEU A 29 1.44 7.55 2.47
CA LEU A 29 2.90 7.67 2.41
C LEU A 29 3.39 7.93 0.99
N SER A 30 2.70 7.40 -0.02
CA SER A 30 3.12 7.61 -1.41
C SER A 30 2.94 9.05 -1.86
N GLY A 31 2.07 9.79 -1.22
CA GLY A 31 1.82 11.20 -1.53
C GLY A 31 2.65 12.17 -0.71
N ALA A 32 3.54 11.67 0.15
CA ALA A 32 4.31 12.51 1.06
C ALA A 32 5.75 12.02 1.12
N GLU A 33 6.67 12.93 1.48
CA GLU A 33 8.05 12.55 1.70
C GLU A 33 8.18 11.74 3.00
N SER A 34 7.49 12.18 4.03
CA SER A 34 7.36 11.42 5.28
C SER A 34 6.10 11.89 6.00
N LEU A 35 5.61 11.08 6.91
CA LEU A 35 4.50 11.43 7.79
C LEU A 35 4.90 11.14 9.22
N THR A 36 4.46 11.99 10.16
CA THR A 36 4.60 11.64 11.56
C THR A 36 3.62 10.54 11.92
N PHE A 37 3.98 9.72 12.90
CA PHE A 37 3.10 8.69 13.41
C PHE A 37 1.76 9.27 13.85
N LYS A 38 1.80 10.37 14.59
CA LYS A 38 0.59 11.01 15.09
C LYS A 38 -0.32 11.47 13.94
N TYR A 39 0.26 12.09 12.91
CA TYR A 39 -0.53 12.53 11.77
C TYR A 39 -1.17 11.36 11.05
N ALA A 40 -0.39 10.31 10.80
CA ALA A 40 -0.89 9.12 10.12
C ALA A 40 -2.01 8.45 10.93
N ARG A 41 -1.82 8.35 12.24
CA ARG A 41 -2.86 7.79 13.13
C ARG A 41 -4.16 8.56 13.02
N ASP A 42 -4.08 9.88 13.11
CA ASP A 42 -5.28 10.73 13.09
C ASP A 42 -5.92 10.74 11.69
N PHE A 43 -5.10 10.83 10.66
CA PHE A 43 -5.59 10.82 9.27
C PHE A 43 -6.30 9.52 8.93
N LEU A 44 -5.78 8.39 9.41
CA LEU A 44 -6.35 7.08 9.13
C LEU A 44 -7.43 6.67 10.13
N ASP A 45 -7.72 7.53 11.10
CA ASP A 45 -8.74 7.28 12.12
C ASP A 45 -8.54 5.92 12.79
N THR A 46 -7.34 5.72 13.32
CA THR A 46 -6.98 4.46 13.97
C THR A 46 -6.33 4.72 15.32
N THR A 47 -5.91 3.66 16.00
CA THR A 47 -5.27 3.76 17.30
C THR A 47 -3.76 3.56 17.20
N ASP A 48 -3.04 3.98 18.25
CA ASP A 48 -1.59 3.80 18.31
C ASP A 48 -1.20 2.33 18.13
N SER A 49 -1.86 1.44 18.85
CA SER A 49 -1.50 0.03 18.82
C SER A 49 -1.78 -0.61 17.47
N THR A 50 -2.90 -0.27 16.86
CA THR A 50 -3.25 -0.82 15.55
C THR A 50 -2.29 -0.31 14.47
N LEU A 51 -2.04 1.01 14.46
CA LEU A 51 -1.12 1.57 13.48
C LEU A 51 0.30 1.04 13.67
N SER A 52 0.76 0.97 14.91
CA SER A 52 2.09 0.45 15.22
C SER A 52 2.28 -0.98 14.71
N LYS A 53 1.26 -1.82 14.87
CA LYS A 53 1.30 -3.19 14.39
C LYS A 53 1.47 -3.25 12.88
N HIS A 54 0.73 -2.44 12.14
CA HIS A 54 0.81 -2.43 10.68
C HIS A 54 2.12 -1.83 10.18
N ILE A 55 2.59 -0.78 10.83
CA ILE A 55 3.89 -0.18 10.49
C ILE A 55 5.02 -1.19 10.71
N SER A 56 5.00 -1.91 11.83
CA SER A 56 6.01 -2.93 12.10
C SER A 56 6.02 -4.01 11.05
N ALA A 57 4.85 -4.46 10.61
CA ALA A 57 4.75 -5.47 9.55
C ALA A 57 5.34 -4.96 8.24
N LEU A 58 5.05 -3.71 7.87
CA LEU A 58 5.58 -3.12 6.64
C LEU A 58 7.07 -2.86 6.73
N GLU A 59 7.56 -2.51 7.92
CA GLU A 59 8.99 -2.30 8.15
C GLU A 59 9.76 -3.62 8.01
N GLU A 60 9.23 -4.70 8.56
CA GLU A 60 9.81 -6.03 8.41
C GLU A 60 9.94 -6.44 6.95
N LEU A 61 8.97 -6.08 6.12
CA LEU A 61 8.99 -6.36 4.70
C LEU A 61 9.93 -5.42 3.92
N GLY A 62 10.47 -4.41 4.59
CA GLY A 62 11.37 -3.46 3.96
C GLY A 62 10.66 -2.38 3.15
N TYR A 63 9.36 -2.21 3.33
CA TYR A 63 8.58 -1.24 2.55
C TYR A 63 8.52 0.14 3.16
N VAL A 64 8.70 0.26 4.47
CA VAL A 64 8.72 1.56 5.15
C VAL A 64 9.94 1.67 6.03
N GLN A 65 10.35 2.90 6.29
CA GLN A 65 11.43 3.22 7.21
C GLN A 65 10.86 4.08 8.32
N VAL A 66 11.22 3.74 9.55
CA VAL A 66 10.77 4.45 10.74
C VAL A 66 11.95 5.20 11.33
N SER A 67 11.77 6.48 11.58
CA SER A 67 12.79 7.33 12.20
C SER A 67 12.25 7.90 13.48
N LYS A 68 13.08 7.91 14.52
CA LYS A 68 12.74 8.52 15.81
C LYS A 68 13.60 9.75 16.00
N GLY A 69 12.95 10.84 16.39
CA GLY A 69 13.61 12.11 16.61
C GLY A 69 12.82 12.95 17.58
N PHE A 70 12.95 14.26 17.46
CA PHE A 70 12.29 15.19 18.36
C PHE A 70 11.69 16.34 17.57
N ALA A 71 10.53 16.81 18.03
CA ALA A 71 9.95 18.08 17.63
C ALA A 71 10.08 18.98 18.86
N GLY A 72 11.13 19.80 18.89
CA GLY A 72 11.49 20.53 20.10
C GLY A 72 11.91 19.56 21.21
N LYS A 73 11.16 19.54 22.30
CA LYS A 73 11.42 18.64 23.43
C LYS A 73 10.65 17.34 23.38
N PHE A 74 9.76 17.20 22.41
CA PHE A 74 8.84 16.06 22.35
C PHE A 74 9.37 15.00 21.40
N PRO A 75 9.42 13.72 21.81
CA PRO A 75 9.76 12.64 20.90
C PRO A 75 8.78 12.60 19.73
N GLN A 76 9.30 12.34 18.55
CA GLN A 76 8.48 12.25 17.35
C GLN A 76 8.95 11.09 16.48
N THR A 77 8.01 10.24 16.10
CA THR A 77 8.26 9.14 15.17
C THR A 77 7.76 9.55 13.79
N SER A 78 8.57 9.32 12.78
CA SER A 78 8.23 9.61 11.39
C SER A 78 8.37 8.34 10.56
N ILE A 79 7.56 8.26 9.51
CA ILE A 79 7.48 7.09 8.64
C ILE A 79 7.60 7.56 7.20
N LYS A 80 8.35 6.84 6.40
CA LYS A 80 8.42 7.10 4.96
C LYS A 80 8.52 5.79 4.19
N LEU A 81 8.15 5.82 2.91
CA LEU A 81 8.37 4.67 2.05
C LEU A 81 9.86 4.51 1.76
N SER A 82 10.32 3.26 1.77
CA SER A 82 11.63 2.92 1.22
C SER A 82 11.55 2.89 -0.31
N GLY A 83 12.70 2.77 -0.96
CA GLY A 83 12.72 2.54 -2.41
C GLY A 83 11.96 1.28 -2.79
N ALA A 84 12.14 0.21 -2.01
CA ALA A 84 11.41 -1.03 -2.24
C ALA A 84 9.91 -0.83 -2.03
N GLY A 85 9.52 -0.04 -1.03
CA GLY A 85 8.11 0.26 -0.78
C GLY A 85 7.47 1.02 -1.91
N LYS A 86 8.18 1.99 -2.47
CA LYS A 86 7.68 2.75 -3.63
C LYS A 86 7.47 1.85 -4.84
N ARG A 87 8.40 0.95 -5.11
CA ARG A 87 8.28 0.01 -6.23
C ARG A 87 7.14 -0.97 -6.00
N ALA A 88 7.06 -1.54 -4.81
CA ALA A 88 6.01 -2.50 -4.48
C ALA A 88 4.63 -1.86 -4.57
N TRP A 89 4.51 -0.62 -4.12
CA TRP A 89 3.26 0.12 -4.21
C TRP A 89 2.85 0.39 -5.66
N GLY A 90 3.80 0.84 -6.49
CA GLY A 90 3.55 1.06 -7.91
C GLY A 90 3.10 -0.21 -8.62
N ASP A 91 3.78 -1.33 -8.36
CA ASP A 91 3.43 -2.62 -8.94
C ASP A 91 2.04 -3.07 -8.51
N HIS A 92 1.69 -2.87 -7.23
CA HIS A 92 0.37 -3.23 -6.73
C HIS A 92 -0.73 -2.41 -7.40
N LEU A 93 -0.51 -1.11 -7.60
CA LEU A 93 -1.48 -0.27 -8.31
C LEU A 93 -1.65 -0.70 -9.76
N ASP A 94 -0.57 -1.11 -10.41
CA ASP A 94 -0.63 -1.62 -11.79
C ASP A 94 -1.47 -2.89 -11.83
N VAL A 95 -1.31 -3.77 -10.86
CA VAL A 95 -2.12 -4.99 -10.76
C VAL A 95 -3.60 -4.65 -10.54
N LEU A 96 -3.88 -3.68 -9.67
CA LEU A 96 -5.27 -3.25 -9.44
C LEU A 96 -5.90 -2.73 -10.73
N ARG A 97 -5.16 -1.94 -11.51
CA ARG A 97 -5.65 -1.47 -12.79
C ARG A 97 -5.91 -2.63 -13.76
N ALA A 98 -5.00 -3.59 -13.79
CA ALA A 98 -5.15 -4.77 -14.64
C ALA A 98 -6.40 -5.57 -14.26
N ILE A 99 -6.66 -5.72 -12.96
CA ILE A 99 -7.88 -6.39 -12.49
C ILE A 99 -9.11 -5.62 -12.94
N ALA A 100 -9.10 -4.31 -12.77
CA ALA A 100 -10.25 -3.47 -13.14
C ALA A 100 -10.58 -3.55 -14.63
N GLN A 101 -9.58 -3.87 -15.45
CA GLN A 101 -9.71 -3.93 -16.91
C GLN A 101 -9.79 -5.37 -17.45
N SER A 102 -9.78 -6.37 -16.56
CA SER A 102 -9.61 -7.75 -16.95
C SER A 102 -10.90 -8.52 -17.14
N GLY A 103 -12.03 -7.85 -17.26
CA GLY A 103 -13.28 -8.54 -17.50
C GLY A 103 -13.21 -9.43 -18.76
N PRO A 104 -14.06 -10.42 -18.85
CA PRO A 104 -14.08 -11.27 -20.05
C PRO A 104 -14.42 -10.43 -21.28
N ALA A 105 -13.85 -10.82 -22.41
CA ALA A 105 -14.16 -10.16 -23.66
C ALA A 105 -15.66 -10.23 -23.93
N PRO A 106 -16.30 -9.16 -24.42
CA PRO A 106 -17.70 -9.21 -24.74
C PRO A 106 -17.94 -10.22 -25.86
N SER A 107 -19.02 -10.98 -25.74
CA SER A 107 -19.44 -11.89 -26.79
C SER A 107 -20.40 -11.13 -27.69
N GLY A 108 -20.01 -10.92 -28.94
CA GLY A 108 -20.80 -10.14 -29.87
C GLY A 108 -20.49 -8.67 -29.77
N PRO A 109 -21.34 -7.83 -30.35
CA PRO A 109 -21.10 -6.40 -30.36
C PRO A 109 -20.97 -5.85 -28.96
N ALA A 110 -20.08 -4.90 -28.77
CA ALA A 110 -19.92 -4.26 -27.47
C ALA A 110 -21.23 -3.58 -27.09
N PRO A 111 -21.60 -3.65 -25.82
CA PRO A 111 -22.75 -2.87 -25.36
C PRO A 111 -22.46 -1.40 -25.57
N SER A 112 -23.44 -0.74 -26.05
CA SER A 112 -23.30 0.71 -26.27
C SER A 112 -23.86 1.48 -25.10
#